data_fa4d23257644e7857957812e07ed91ec
#
_entry.id   fa4d23257644e7857957812e07ed91ec
#
_cell.length_a   1.000
_cell.length_b   1.000
_cell.length_c   1.000
_cell.angle_alpha   90.00
_cell.angle_beta   90.00
_cell.angle_gamma   90.00
#
_symmetry.space_group_name_H-M   'P 1'
#
loop_
_entity.id
_entity.type
_entity.pdbx_description
1 polymer ?
#
loop_
_entity_poly.entity_id
_entity_poly.type
_entity_poly.pdbx_seq_one_letter_code
_entity_poly.pdbx_strand_id
1 'polypeptide(L)'
;MAISCIASVLENRNPDFELVVIDQSADYSLKIGLGEFEGDPRLRYLATPTQGLASGRNLGIRQARADLIACTDDDCRVPADWLERMNAALTGDDRIGVVYGNVRPMARNLQDGFIAGCLRTAPFVAKHLRHQHRVDGMAGSMGLKRSAWTLLGGFDEMLGAGARFRSAEDLDFSIRALASGFFVCTDPGPEVTHYGFRSWSDGGKLIEGYLYGIGAMIAKHLKCGNWGILHYLAHLALRWAYTGPVVEFGHQPSRWLRLNAFLRGSAAALSTPVLRKQMLFKAQNNLLK
;
A
#
# COMPACT_ATOMS: atom_id res chain seq x y z
N MET A 1 13.41 7.27 -11.94
CA MET A 1 12.97 7.35 -10.54
C MET A 1 13.41 6.11 -9.78
N ALA A 2 13.15 4.90 -10.26
CA ALA A 2 13.50 3.66 -9.57
C ALA A 2 14.99 3.57 -9.15
N ILE A 3 15.92 3.91 -10.01
CA ILE A 3 17.37 3.96 -9.69
C ILE A 3 17.65 4.89 -8.50
N SER A 4 17.04 6.08 -8.49
CA SER A 4 17.20 7.02 -7.36
C SER A 4 16.58 6.52 -6.06
N CYS A 5 15.49 5.72 -6.13
CA CYS A 5 14.92 5.04 -4.98
C CYS A 5 15.91 4.01 -4.43
N ILE A 6 16.41 3.12 -5.31
CA ILE A 6 17.40 2.09 -4.96
C ILE A 6 18.64 2.70 -4.32
N ALA A 7 19.22 3.73 -4.92
CA ALA A 7 20.35 4.47 -4.36
C ALA A 7 20.07 4.95 -2.93
N SER A 8 18.93 5.61 -2.72
CA SER A 8 18.57 6.14 -1.39
C SER A 8 18.37 5.05 -0.33
N VAL A 9 17.89 3.86 -0.71
CA VAL A 9 17.78 2.73 0.22
C VAL A 9 19.16 2.17 0.54
N LEU A 10 20.04 2.03 -0.44
CA LEU A 10 21.43 1.54 -0.21
C LEU A 10 22.28 2.51 0.62
N GLU A 11 21.94 3.79 0.67
CA GLU A 11 22.55 4.81 1.53
C GLU A 11 22.10 4.76 3.00
N ASN A 12 21.23 3.81 3.39
CA ASN A 12 20.81 3.69 4.79
C ASN A 12 21.99 3.38 5.72
N ARG A 13 21.98 4.01 6.91
CA ARG A 13 23.05 3.88 7.92
C ARG A 13 23.10 2.50 8.57
N ASN A 14 21.97 1.82 8.69
CA ASN A 14 21.95 0.45 9.17
C ASN A 14 22.57 -0.46 8.10
N PRO A 15 23.67 -1.16 8.37
CA PRO A 15 24.32 -2.03 7.41
C PRO A 15 23.64 -3.40 7.26
N ASP A 16 22.82 -3.80 8.23
CA ASP A 16 22.20 -5.12 8.30
C ASP A 16 20.81 -5.11 7.65
N PHE A 17 20.78 -5.09 6.31
CA PHE A 17 19.56 -5.24 5.53
C PHE A 17 19.86 -5.86 4.15
N GLU A 18 18.82 -6.37 3.53
CA GLU A 18 18.80 -6.70 2.11
C GLU A 18 17.75 -5.84 1.39
N LEU A 19 18.05 -5.43 0.17
CA LEU A 19 17.14 -4.75 -0.73
C LEU A 19 16.70 -5.72 -1.82
N VAL A 20 15.42 -6.10 -1.82
CA VAL A 20 14.84 -6.97 -2.85
C VAL A 20 14.06 -6.09 -3.83
N VAL A 21 14.56 -5.96 -5.06
CA VAL A 21 13.93 -5.21 -6.14
C VAL A 21 13.15 -6.18 -7.02
N ILE A 22 11.84 -5.95 -7.13
CA ILE A 22 10.96 -6.73 -8.02
C ILE A 22 10.62 -5.89 -9.24
N ASP A 23 11.13 -6.31 -10.39
CA ASP A 23 10.90 -5.63 -11.66
C ASP A 23 9.81 -6.35 -12.46
N GLN A 24 8.71 -5.63 -12.71
CA GLN A 24 7.56 -6.08 -13.49
C GLN A 24 7.52 -5.42 -14.88
N SER A 25 8.58 -4.68 -15.26
CA SER A 25 8.67 -4.06 -16.59
C SER A 25 8.89 -5.11 -17.68
N ALA A 26 8.33 -4.86 -18.86
CA ALA A 26 8.44 -5.79 -19.98
C ALA A 26 9.82 -5.72 -20.70
N ASP A 27 10.52 -4.58 -20.56
CA ASP A 27 11.74 -4.27 -21.32
C ASP A 27 13.03 -4.45 -20.52
N TYR A 28 12.93 -4.79 -19.23
CA TYR A 28 14.07 -4.95 -18.32
C TYR A 28 15.02 -3.73 -18.29
N SER A 29 14.55 -2.55 -18.67
CA SER A 29 15.35 -1.32 -18.71
C SER A 29 15.92 -0.94 -17.34
N LEU A 30 15.22 -1.31 -16.25
CA LEU A 30 15.72 -1.12 -14.90
C LEU A 30 17.02 -1.89 -14.65
N LYS A 31 17.14 -3.13 -15.15
CA LYS A 31 18.35 -3.96 -14.99
C LYS A 31 19.59 -3.27 -15.56
N ILE A 32 19.45 -2.63 -16.71
CA ILE A 32 20.56 -1.90 -17.35
C ILE A 32 21.00 -0.71 -16.47
N GLY A 33 20.04 -0.01 -15.87
CA GLY A 33 20.32 1.12 -14.99
C GLY A 33 20.91 0.74 -13.63
N LEU A 34 20.90 -0.55 -13.25
CA LEU A 34 21.49 -1.04 -12.01
C LEU A 34 23.00 -1.24 -12.06
N GLY A 35 23.66 -1.02 -13.20
CA GLY A 35 25.08 -1.33 -13.40
C GLY A 35 26.02 -0.76 -12.31
N GLU A 36 25.73 0.43 -11.76
CA GLU A 36 26.51 1.01 -10.66
C GLU A 36 26.35 0.28 -9.31
N PHE A 37 25.30 -0.55 -9.15
CA PHE A 37 25.00 -1.31 -7.93
C PHE A 37 25.22 -2.81 -8.07
N GLU A 38 25.69 -3.31 -9.21
CA GLU A 38 25.84 -4.74 -9.50
C GLU A 38 26.80 -5.48 -8.55
N GLY A 39 27.61 -4.82 -7.79
CA GLY A 39 28.49 -5.43 -6.78
C GLY A 39 27.99 -5.33 -5.35
N ASP A 40 26.88 -4.67 -5.07
CA ASP A 40 26.38 -4.50 -3.71
C ASP A 40 25.75 -5.81 -3.18
N PRO A 41 26.34 -6.47 -2.18
CA PRO A 41 25.85 -7.76 -1.69
C PRO A 41 24.46 -7.67 -1.02
N ARG A 42 24.00 -6.47 -0.71
CA ARG A 42 22.66 -6.23 -0.14
C ARG A 42 21.57 -6.21 -1.21
N LEU A 43 21.92 -5.93 -2.47
CA LEU A 43 20.98 -5.82 -3.58
C LEU A 43 20.65 -7.17 -4.18
N ARG A 44 19.38 -7.48 -4.27
CA ARG A 44 18.83 -8.65 -4.97
C ARG A 44 17.78 -8.20 -5.98
N TYR A 45 18.07 -8.38 -7.25
CA TYR A 45 17.16 -8.04 -8.35
C TYR A 45 16.43 -9.29 -8.86
N LEU A 46 15.12 -9.18 -9.04
CA LEU A 46 14.25 -10.23 -9.56
C LEU A 46 13.30 -9.65 -10.61
N ALA A 47 13.43 -10.10 -11.85
CA ALA A 47 12.45 -9.81 -12.90
C ALA A 47 11.31 -10.82 -12.84
N THR A 48 10.09 -10.36 -13.12
CA THR A 48 8.91 -11.23 -13.17
C THR A 48 7.89 -10.73 -14.20
N PRO A 49 7.26 -11.65 -14.96
CA PRO A 49 6.17 -11.29 -15.86
C PRO A 49 4.86 -11.03 -15.13
N THR A 50 4.78 -11.35 -13.83
CA THR A 50 3.58 -11.14 -13.02
C THR A 50 3.31 -9.65 -12.87
N GLN A 51 2.08 -9.23 -13.15
CA GLN A 51 1.67 -7.83 -13.03
C GLN A 51 0.90 -7.58 -11.73
N GLY A 52 0.93 -6.33 -11.26
CA GLY A 52 0.20 -5.86 -10.11
C GLY A 52 1.07 -5.63 -8.87
N LEU A 53 0.81 -4.51 -8.20
CA LEU A 53 1.58 -4.04 -7.06
C LEU A 53 1.58 -5.04 -5.88
N ALA A 54 0.40 -5.58 -5.55
CA ALA A 54 0.26 -6.57 -4.48
C ALA A 54 1.03 -7.87 -4.78
N SER A 55 0.99 -8.35 -6.05
CA SER A 55 1.74 -9.52 -6.49
C SER A 55 3.25 -9.29 -6.39
N GLY A 56 3.73 -8.11 -6.81
CA GLY A 56 5.13 -7.72 -6.69
C GLY A 56 5.60 -7.72 -5.22
N ARG A 57 4.84 -7.08 -4.33
CA ARG A 57 5.13 -7.06 -2.88
C ARG A 57 5.14 -8.47 -2.28
N ASN A 58 4.14 -9.29 -2.61
CA ASN A 58 4.09 -10.68 -2.15
C ASN A 58 5.31 -11.47 -2.61
N LEU A 59 5.74 -11.30 -3.86
CA LEU A 59 6.95 -11.94 -4.39
C LEU A 59 8.19 -11.48 -3.62
N GLY A 60 8.36 -10.16 -3.45
CA GLY A 60 9.49 -9.59 -2.70
C GLY A 60 9.56 -10.13 -1.27
N ILE A 61 8.44 -10.17 -0.55
CA ILE A 61 8.38 -10.67 0.82
C ILE A 61 8.68 -12.17 0.90
N ARG A 62 8.20 -12.97 -0.06
CA ARG A 62 8.56 -14.40 -0.14
C ARG A 62 10.06 -14.61 -0.32
N GLN A 63 10.71 -13.74 -1.08
CA GLN A 63 12.14 -13.81 -1.37
C GLN A 63 13.01 -13.21 -0.26
N ALA A 64 12.48 -12.29 0.51
CA ALA A 64 13.20 -11.69 1.63
C ALA A 64 13.51 -12.74 2.72
N ARG A 65 14.64 -12.55 3.44
CA ARG A 65 15.13 -13.45 4.49
C ARG A 65 14.79 -12.95 5.90
N ALA A 66 14.69 -11.61 6.05
CA ALA A 66 14.43 -10.98 7.34
C ALA A 66 12.97 -11.11 7.80
N ASP A 67 12.72 -11.03 9.10
CA ASP A 67 11.39 -11.05 9.70
C ASP A 67 10.72 -9.67 9.71
N LEU A 68 11.50 -8.60 9.69
CA LEU A 68 11.01 -7.23 9.57
C LEU A 68 11.16 -6.79 8.12
N ILE A 69 10.07 -6.38 7.53
CA ILE A 69 9.98 -6.00 6.12
C ILE A 69 9.64 -4.51 6.05
N ALA A 70 10.40 -3.76 5.28
CA ALA A 70 10.07 -2.40 4.89
C ALA A 70 9.77 -2.35 3.39
N CYS A 71 8.67 -1.70 3.02
CA CYS A 71 8.25 -1.50 1.63
C CYS A 71 8.29 -0.02 1.29
N THR A 72 8.78 0.29 0.10
CA THR A 72 8.69 1.62 -0.52
C THR A 72 8.34 1.49 -2.00
N ASP A 73 7.88 2.57 -2.61
CA ASP A 73 7.55 2.60 -4.03
C ASP A 73 8.73 3.16 -4.85
N ASP A 74 8.81 2.82 -6.12
CA ASP A 74 9.94 3.16 -7.02
C ASP A 74 10.04 4.65 -7.34
N ASP A 75 9.03 5.44 -7.00
CA ASP A 75 8.97 6.88 -7.11
C ASP A 75 9.13 7.61 -5.75
N CYS A 76 9.63 6.90 -4.74
CA CYS A 76 9.97 7.44 -3.43
C CYS A 76 11.50 7.55 -3.23
N ARG A 77 11.91 8.44 -2.33
CA ARG A 77 13.25 8.48 -1.76
C ARG A 77 13.19 8.39 -0.25
N VAL A 78 14.04 7.58 0.32
CA VAL A 78 14.12 7.36 1.76
C VAL A 78 15.31 8.11 2.37
N PRO A 79 15.21 8.65 3.59
CA PRO A 79 16.38 9.20 4.30
C PRO A 79 17.27 8.09 4.86
N ALA A 80 18.51 8.41 5.15
CA ALA A 80 19.52 7.45 5.60
C ALA A 80 19.20 6.73 6.93
N ASP A 81 18.26 7.22 7.71
CA ASP A 81 17.80 6.63 8.98
C ASP A 81 16.40 5.97 8.88
N TRP A 82 15.87 5.82 7.67
CA TRP A 82 14.53 5.30 7.45
C TRP A 82 14.33 3.88 7.98
N LEU A 83 15.28 2.97 7.71
CA LEU A 83 15.20 1.58 8.19
C LEU A 83 15.30 1.49 9.72
N GLU A 84 16.14 2.32 10.33
CA GLU A 84 16.27 2.40 11.79
C GLU A 84 14.97 2.85 12.44
N ARG A 85 14.35 3.91 11.91
CA ARG A 85 13.06 4.43 12.41
C ARG A 85 11.92 3.43 12.18
N MET A 86 11.89 2.77 11.02
CA MET A 86 10.90 1.74 10.72
C MET A 86 11.05 0.54 11.66
N ASN A 87 12.27 0.10 11.92
CA ASN A 87 12.56 -0.96 12.88
C ASN A 87 12.08 -0.59 14.28
N ALA A 88 12.40 0.61 14.76
CA ALA A 88 11.98 1.09 16.08
C ALA A 88 10.44 1.11 16.21
N ALA A 89 9.74 1.58 15.17
CA ALA A 89 8.27 1.61 15.16
C ALA A 89 7.65 0.21 15.15
N LEU A 90 8.23 -0.75 14.40
CA LEU A 90 7.74 -2.14 14.34
C LEU A 90 7.99 -2.92 15.65
N THR A 91 9.05 -2.59 16.38
CA THR A 91 9.45 -3.29 17.60
C THR A 91 8.94 -2.64 18.88
N GLY A 92 8.28 -1.50 18.79
CA GLY A 92 7.75 -0.75 19.94
C GLY A 92 6.67 -1.48 20.75
N ASP A 93 5.94 -2.42 20.14
CA ASP A 93 5.03 -3.38 20.81
C ASP A 93 5.03 -4.67 19.99
N ASP A 94 5.10 -5.83 20.65
CA ASP A 94 5.17 -7.14 19.98
C ASP A 94 3.95 -7.42 19.09
N ARG A 95 2.80 -6.82 19.40
CA ARG A 95 1.56 -6.96 18.64
C ARG A 95 1.47 -6.05 17.41
N ILE A 96 2.36 -5.08 17.26
CA ILE A 96 2.41 -4.28 16.03
C ILE A 96 2.81 -5.20 14.88
N GLY A 97 1.87 -5.39 13.95
CA GLY A 97 2.09 -6.18 12.74
C GLY A 97 2.34 -5.32 11.51
N VAL A 98 1.89 -4.06 11.54
CA VAL A 98 1.98 -3.11 10.42
C VAL A 98 2.27 -1.70 10.94
N VAL A 99 3.15 -1.00 10.25
CA VAL A 99 3.47 0.42 10.48
C VAL A 99 3.34 1.17 9.16
N TYR A 100 2.73 2.34 9.19
CA TYR A 100 2.77 3.32 8.10
C TYR A 100 3.56 4.53 8.55
N GLY A 101 4.61 4.86 7.79
CA GLY A 101 5.34 6.11 7.92
C GLY A 101 4.68 7.25 7.14
N ASN A 102 5.25 8.45 7.25
CA ASN A 102 4.85 9.57 6.44
C ASN A 102 5.31 9.40 4.98
N VAL A 103 4.43 9.78 4.07
CA VAL A 103 4.74 9.93 2.65
C VAL A 103 4.58 11.40 2.30
N ARG A 104 5.71 12.12 2.22
CA ARG A 104 5.74 13.55 1.96
C ARG A 104 5.78 13.81 0.45
N PRO A 105 4.81 14.54 -0.11
CA PRO A 105 4.88 14.93 -1.51
C PRO A 105 6.05 15.90 -1.73
N MET A 106 6.84 15.68 -2.79
CA MET A 106 7.86 16.63 -3.23
C MET A 106 7.20 17.97 -3.55
N ALA A 107 7.81 19.07 -3.07
CA ALA A 107 7.33 20.41 -3.36
C ALA A 107 7.34 20.69 -4.87
N ARG A 108 6.18 21.02 -5.44
CA ARG A 108 6.01 21.32 -6.86
C ARG A 108 4.87 22.34 -7.07
N ASN A 109 4.90 23.00 -8.22
CA ASN A 109 3.77 23.82 -8.65
C ASN A 109 2.53 22.95 -8.89
N LEU A 110 1.44 23.23 -8.17
CA LEU A 110 0.17 22.49 -8.22
C LEU A 110 -0.74 22.92 -9.37
N GLN A 111 -0.30 23.81 -10.27
CA GLN A 111 -1.14 24.27 -11.40
C GLN A 111 -1.46 23.12 -12.36
N ASP A 112 -0.51 22.23 -12.63
CA ASP A 112 -0.64 21.19 -13.65
C ASP A 112 -1.05 19.82 -13.08
N GLY A 113 -1.02 19.64 -11.76
CA GLY A 113 -1.31 18.35 -11.15
C GLY A 113 -0.92 18.30 -9.68
N PHE A 114 -0.77 17.08 -9.16
CA PHE A 114 -0.47 16.84 -7.75
C PHE A 114 0.49 15.66 -7.57
N ILE A 115 1.05 15.57 -6.38
CA ILE A 115 1.76 14.40 -5.87
C ILE A 115 1.01 13.93 -4.64
N ALA A 116 0.60 12.66 -4.61
CA ALA A 116 -0.11 12.10 -3.47
C ALA A 116 0.79 12.05 -2.23
N GLY A 117 0.24 12.28 -1.06
CA GLY A 117 0.96 12.20 0.20
C GLY A 117 0.06 11.84 1.36
N CYS A 118 0.67 11.39 2.46
CA CYS A 118 -0.01 11.10 3.70
C CYS A 118 0.90 11.51 4.85
N LEU A 119 0.52 12.55 5.58
CA LEU A 119 1.30 13.11 6.67
C LEU A 119 0.56 13.00 7.99
N ARG A 120 1.26 12.56 9.02
CA ARG A 120 0.81 12.53 10.41
C ARG A 120 1.75 13.37 11.26
N THR A 121 1.22 14.01 12.28
CA THR A 121 2.01 14.85 13.20
C THR A 121 2.38 14.14 14.49
N ALA A 122 1.71 13.02 14.80
CA ALA A 122 1.95 12.22 15.99
C ALA A 122 1.70 10.74 15.71
N PRO A 123 2.39 9.83 16.41
CA PRO A 123 2.16 8.41 16.29
C PRO A 123 0.78 8.03 16.85
N PHE A 124 0.19 7.00 16.27
CA PHE A 124 -1.06 6.42 16.76
C PHE A 124 -1.07 4.91 16.53
N VAL A 125 -1.47 4.14 17.56
CA VAL A 125 -1.61 2.69 17.48
C VAL A 125 -3.09 2.30 17.53
N ALA A 126 -3.60 1.78 16.43
CA ALA A 126 -4.92 1.16 16.36
C ALA A 126 -4.83 -0.28 16.89
N LYS A 127 -5.63 -0.58 17.93
CA LYS A 127 -5.73 -1.91 18.57
C LYS A 127 -7.02 -2.64 18.17
N HIS A 128 -7.93 -1.93 17.53
CA HIS A 128 -9.26 -2.44 17.15
C HIS A 128 -9.68 -1.90 15.80
N LEU A 129 -10.47 -2.67 15.08
CA LEU A 129 -10.94 -2.32 13.72
C LEU A 129 -11.71 -0.99 13.67
N ARG A 130 -12.41 -0.61 14.74
CA ARG A 130 -13.10 0.70 14.85
C ARG A 130 -12.15 1.90 14.72
N HIS A 131 -10.85 1.72 14.96
CA HIS A 131 -9.84 2.77 14.85
C HIS A 131 -9.12 2.78 13.50
N GLN A 132 -9.52 1.92 12.55
CA GLN A 132 -8.85 1.81 11.25
C GLN A 132 -8.70 3.15 10.53
N HIS A 133 -9.73 3.97 10.52
CA HIS A 133 -9.72 5.28 9.88
C HIS A 133 -8.64 6.26 10.40
N ARG A 134 -8.01 5.96 11.54
CA ARG A 134 -6.91 6.76 12.12
C ARG A 134 -5.54 6.29 11.66
N VAL A 135 -5.44 5.10 11.11
CA VAL A 135 -4.19 4.47 10.66
C VAL A 135 -4.18 4.19 9.15
N ASP A 136 -5.06 4.85 8.40
CA ASP A 136 -4.96 4.85 6.94
C ASP A 136 -3.62 5.47 6.55
N GLY A 137 -2.81 4.73 5.81
CA GLY A 137 -1.49 5.13 5.35
C GLY A 137 -1.27 4.82 3.88
N MET A 138 -0.10 5.14 3.38
CA MET A 138 0.35 4.80 2.03
C MET A 138 1.52 3.83 2.13
N ALA A 139 1.50 2.78 1.31
CA ALA A 139 2.54 1.78 1.32
C ALA A 139 3.88 2.25 0.73
N GLY A 140 3.97 3.50 0.25
CA GLY A 140 5.24 4.16 -0.07
C GLY A 140 6.20 4.28 1.15
N SER A 141 5.67 4.25 2.39
CA SER A 141 6.44 4.04 3.62
C SER A 141 5.68 3.08 4.53
N MET A 142 5.89 1.78 4.34
CA MET A 142 5.19 0.74 5.09
C MET A 142 6.17 -0.27 5.66
N GLY A 143 6.01 -0.58 6.95
CA GLY A 143 6.69 -1.68 7.62
C GLY A 143 5.71 -2.78 8.00
N LEU A 144 6.15 -4.04 7.96
CA LEU A 144 5.35 -5.16 8.43
C LEU A 144 6.21 -6.29 9.01
N LYS A 145 5.63 -7.05 9.92
CA LYS A 145 6.24 -8.30 10.41
C LYS A 145 5.89 -9.45 9.47
N ARG A 146 6.87 -10.28 9.11
CA ARG A 146 6.65 -11.51 8.33
C ARG A 146 5.58 -12.41 8.94
N SER A 147 5.53 -12.50 10.27
CA SER A 147 4.51 -13.27 10.98
C SER A 147 3.08 -12.80 10.67
N ALA A 148 2.85 -11.47 10.59
CA ALA A 148 1.57 -10.92 10.19
C ALA A 148 1.26 -11.25 8.72
N TRP A 149 2.22 -11.05 7.82
CA TRP A 149 2.06 -11.37 6.39
C TRP A 149 1.72 -12.85 6.18
N THR A 150 2.42 -13.77 6.87
CA THR A 150 2.20 -15.21 6.77
C THR A 150 0.81 -15.60 7.30
N LEU A 151 0.43 -15.10 8.48
CA LEU A 151 -0.88 -15.42 9.07
C LEU A 151 -2.03 -14.95 8.19
N LEU A 152 -1.90 -13.78 7.58
CA LEU A 152 -2.92 -13.15 6.73
C LEU A 152 -2.94 -13.73 5.31
N GLY A 153 -1.94 -14.51 4.90
CA GLY A 153 -1.83 -15.07 3.55
C GLY A 153 -1.37 -14.05 2.50
N GLY A 154 -0.65 -13.01 2.93
CA GLY A 154 -0.12 -11.98 2.05
C GLY A 154 -1.10 -10.85 1.71
N PHE A 155 -0.68 -9.97 0.80
CA PHE A 155 -1.57 -8.99 0.18
C PHE A 155 -2.56 -9.66 -0.76
N ASP A 156 -3.76 -9.09 -0.89
CA ASP A 156 -4.76 -9.57 -1.86
C ASP A 156 -4.36 -9.13 -3.27
N GLU A 157 -3.91 -10.08 -4.09
CA GLU A 157 -3.39 -9.82 -5.44
C GLU A 157 -4.46 -9.37 -6.46
N MET A 158 -5.74 -9.41 -6.08
CA MET A 158 -6.81 -8.82 -6.88
C MET A 158 -7.06 -7.34 -6.56
N LEU A 159 -6.46 -6.82 -5.48
CA LEU A 159 -6.46 -5.41 -5.10
C LEU A 159 -5.13 -4.74 -5.51
N GLY A 160 -5.13 -3.40 -5.58
CA GLY A 160 -3.93 -2.62 -5.87
C GLY A 160 -3.77 -2.22 -7.34
N ALA A 161 -2.80 -1.35 -7.59
CA ALA A 161 -2.47 -0.88 -8.93
C ALA A 161 -2.07 -2.06 -9.83
N GLY A 162 -2.55 -2.07 -11.07
CA GLY A 162 -2.31 -3.14 -12.03
C GLY A 162 -3.16 -4.40 -11.81
N ALA A 163 -3.98 -4.46 -10.75
CA ALA A 163 -4.87 -5.57 -10.46
C ALA A 163 -6.35 -5.27 -10.85
N ARG A 164 -7.20 -6.29 -10.79
CA ARG A 164 -8.63 -6.19 -11.16
C ARG A 164 -9.36 -5.07 -10.42
N PHE A 165 -9.13 -4.91 -9.12
CA PHE A 165 -9.82 -3.93 -8.28
C PHE A 165 -9.02 -2.63 -8.07
N ARG A 166 -7.88 -2.45 -8.73
CA ARG A 166 -7.15 -1.20 -8.97
C ARG A 166 -6.53 -0.51 -7.74
N SER A 167 -6.97 -0.80 -6.51
CA SER A 167 -6.47 -0.13 -5.30
C SER A 167 -6.85 -0.87 -4.01
N ALA A 168 -6.50 -0.31 -2.85
CA ALA A 168 -6.89 -0.72 -1.51
C ALA A 168 -6.21 -2.00 -0.99
N GLU A 169 -5.09 -2.43 -1.56
CA GLU A 169 -4.34 -3.60 -1.10
C GLU A 169 -3.69 -3.39 0.28
N ASP A 170 -3.20 -2.19 0.55
CA ASP A 170 -2.58 -1.79 1.81
C ASP A 170 -3.63 -1.57 2.91
N LEU A 171 -4.71 -0.88 2.58
CA LEU A 171 -5.86 -0.72 3.47
C LEU A 171 -6.48 -2.06 3.85
N ASP A 172 -6.67 -2.95 2.87
CA ASP A 172 -7.17 -4.32 3.10
C ASP A 172 -6.26 -5.11 4.04
N PHE A 173 -4.94 -5.02 3.81
CA PHE A 173 -3.97 -5.72 4.64
C PHE A 173 -4.02 -5.25 6.09
N SER A 174 -4.10 -3.94 6.35
CA SER A 174 -4.21 -3.40 7.71
C SER A 174 -5.55 -3.72 8.37
N ILE A 175 -6.66 -3.75 7.64
CA ILE A 175 -7.97 -4.20 8.14
C ILE A 175 -7.92 -5.67 8.57
N ARG A 176 -7.32 -6.54 7.74
CA ARG A 176 -7.13 -7.95 8.08
C ARG A 176 -6.19 -8.15 9.27
N ALA A 177 -5.14 -7.33 9.38
CA ALA A 177 -4.24 -7.35 10.53
C ALA A 177 -4.99 -7.02 11.83
N LEU A 178 -5.76 -5.94 11.87
CA LEU A 178 -6.58 -5.58 13.03
C LEU A 178 -7.64 -6.64 13.37
N ALA A 179 -8.29 -7.22 12.35
CA ALA A 179 -9.28 -8.29 12.54
C ALA A 179 -8.66 -9.58 13.08
N SER A 180 -7.36 -9.79 12.87
CA SER A 180 -6.60 -10.94 13.33
C SER A 180 -5.86 -10.71 14.65
N GLY A 181 -6.05 -9.54 15.30
CA GLY A 181 -5.49 -9.23 16.62
C GLY A 181 -4.13 -8.54 16.60
N PHE A 182 -3.55 -8.29 15.42
CA PHE A 182 -2.38 -7.42 15.30
C PHE A 182 -2.78 -5.95 15.52
N PHE A 183 -1.81 -5.16 15.92
CA PHE A 183 -1.93 -3.70 15.95
C PHE A 183 -1.41 -3.10 14.66
N VAL A 184 -2.02 -1.99 14.26
CA VAL A 184 -1.55 -1.16 13.13
C VAL A 184 -1.15 0.20 13.67
N CYS A 185 0.04 0.64 13.34
CA CYS A 185 0.61 1.90 13.81
C CYS A 185 0.77 2.88 12.63
N THR A 186 0.53 4.17 12.88
CA THR A 186 1.09 5.25 12.07
C THR A 186 2.15 5.96 12.89
N ASP A 187 3.30 6.23 12.30
CA ASP A 187 4.41 6.92 12.93
C ASP A 187 5.01 7.94 11.95
N PRO A 188 5.11 9.24 12.31
CA PRO A 188 5.74 10.24 11.42
C PRO A 188 7.25 10.02 11.23
N GLY A 189 7.91 9.25 12.09
CA GLY A 189 9.35 9.05 12.08
C GLY A 189 9.90 8.45 10.78
N PRO A 190 9.43 7.29 10.31
CA PRO A 190 9.87 6.73 9.03
C PRO A 190 9.22 7.46 7.84
N GLU A 191 9.67 8.70 7.57
CA GLU A 191 9.16 9.53 6.49
C GLU A 191 9.93 9.27 5.17
N VAL A 192 9.22 9.26 4.04
CA VAL A 192 9.79 9.23 2.68
C VAL A 192 9.33 10.43 1.87
N THR A 193 10.12 10.82 0.85
CA THR A 193 9.70 11.83 -0.12
C THR A 193 9.19 11.16 -1.39
N HIS A 194 7.96 11.47 -1.79
CA HIS A 194 7.29 10.90 -2.96
C HIS A 194 7.36 11.88 -4.15
N TYR A 195 7.74 11.37 -5.31
CA TYR A 195 7.95 12.13 -6.54
C TYR A 195 6.89 11.82 -7.62
N GLY A 196 6.00 10.87 -7.38
CA GLY A 196 5.00 10.37 -8.32
C GLY A 196 3.97 11.43 -8.73
N PHE A 197 4.34 12.29 -9.68
CA PHE A 197 3.45 13.32 -10.20
C PHE A 197 2.31 12.73 -11.04
N ARG A 198 1.11 13.28 -10.83
CA ARG A 198 -0.11 12.96 -11.60
C ARG A 198 -0.72 14.26 -12.12
N SER A 199 -1.08 14.29 -13.39
CA SER A 199 -1.84 15.41 -13.96
C SER A 199 -3.26 15.48 -13.38
N TRP A 200 -3.91 16.63 -13.43
CA TRP A 200 -5.31 16.73 -12.98
C TRP A 200 -6.27 15.86 -13.82
N SER A 201 -5.96 15.64 -15.09
CA SER A 201 -6.75 14.75 -15.96
C SER A 201 -6.67 13.28 -15.53
N ASP A 202 -5.52 12.85 -15.03
CA ASP A 202 -5.32 11.49 -14.51
C ASP A 202 -5.88 11.32 -13.09
N GLY A 203 -5.92 12.42 -12.32
CA GLY A 203 -6.44 12.43 -10.97
C GLY A 203 -7.89 11.95 -10.86
N GLY A 204 -8.74 12.32 -11.82
CA GLY A 204 -10.13 11.85 -11.87
C GLY A 204 -10.25 10.34 -12.03
N LYS A 205 -9.45 9.75 -12.93
CA LYS A 205 -9.39 8.29 -13.15
C LYS A 205 -8.81 7.56 -11.95
N LEU A 206 -7.81 8.16 -11.31
CA LEU A 206 -7.16 7.61 -10.11
C LEU A 206 -8.15 7.53 -8.95
N ILE A 207 -8.91 8.61 -8.69
CA ILE A 207 -9.93 8.63 -7.63
C ILE A 207 -11.05 7.62 -7.93
N GLU A 208 -11.50 7.52 -9.18
CA GLU A 208 -12.46 6.48 -9.59
C GLU A 208 -11.90 5.08 -9.27
N GLY A 209 -10.63 4.81 -9.61
CA GLY A 209 -9.94 3.57 -9.29
C GLY A 209 -9.88 3.28 -7.79
N TYR A 210 -9.57 4.30 -6.98
CA TYR A 210 -9.53 4.18 -5.53
C TYR A 210 -10.88 3.79 -4.95
N LEU A 211 -11.94 4.47 -5.34
CA LEU A 211 -13.29 4.19 -4.82
C LEU A 211 -13.84 2.85 -5.30
N TYR A 212 -13.50 2.46 -6.52
CA TYR A 212 -13.82 1.14 -7.05
C TYR A 212 -13.15 0.03 -6.21
N GLY A 213 -11.86 0.17 -5.89
CA GLY A 213 -11.14 -0.79 -5.04
C GLY A 213 -11.64 -0.81 -3.59
N ILE A 214 -11.92 0.36 -2.99
CA ILE A 214 -12.51 0.45 -1.64
C ILE A 214 -13.88 -0.24 -1.59
N GLY A 215 -14.74 -0.02 -2.59
CA GLY A 215 -16.03 -0.68 -2.69
C GLY A 215 -15.89 -2.20 -2.78
N ALA A 216 -14.95 -2.68 -3.60
CA ALA A 216 -14.67 -4.11 -3.73
C ALA A 216 -14.13 -4.72 -2.42
N MET A 217 -13.21 -4.04 -1.77
CA MET A 217 -12.63 -4.45 -0.48
C MET A 217 -13.71 -4.56 0.60
N ILE A 218 -14.57 -3.54 0.76
CA ILE A 218 -15.67 -3.58 1.76
C ILE A 218 -16.62 -4.74 1.49
N ALA A 219 -17.06 -4.92 0.24
CA ALA A 219 -17.95 -6.03 -0.12
C ALA A 219 -17.28 -7.39 0.13
N LYS A 220 -15.98 -7.55 -0.12
CA LYS A 220 -15.22 -8.74 0.22
C LYS A 220 -15.27 -9.04 1.72
N HIS A 221 -14.99 -8.04 2.56
CA HIS A 221 -15.01 -8.21 4.01
C HIS A 221 -16.39 -8.63 4.52
N LEU A 222 -17.46 -8.04 4.01
CA LEU A 222 -18.84 -8.43 4.35
C LEU A 222 -19.13 -9.89 3.94
N LYS A 223 -18.71 -10.30 2.74
CA LYS A 223 -18.83 -11.72 2.29
C LYS A 223 -18.06 -12.70 3.17
N CYS A 224 -16.96 -12.25 3.75
CA CYS A 224 -16.16 -13.06 4.67
C CYS A 224 -16.71 -13.06 6.11
N GLY A 225 -17.76 -12.28 6.41
CA GLY A 225 -18.35 -12.20 7.75
C GLY A 225 -17.62 -11.21 8.68
N ASN A 226 -16.72 -10.39 8.15
CA ASN A 226 -16.06 -9.33 8.91
C ASN A 226 -16.98 -8.09 9.02
N TRP A 227 -17.98 -8.16 9.89
CA TRP A 227 -18.93 -7.07 10.11
C TRP A 227 -18.31 -5.82 10.74
N GLY A 228 -17.13 -5.94 11.35
CA GLY A 228 -16.38 -4.81 11.87
C GLY A 228 -16.02 -3.76 10.79
N ILE A 229 -16.03 -4.14 9.51
CA ILE A 229 -15.83 -3.22 8.39
C ILE A 229 -16.91 -2.13 8.30
N LEU A 230 -18.08 -2.33 8.90
CA LEU A 230 -19.14 -1.35 8.92
C LEU A 230 -18.76 -0.06 9.68
N HIS A 231 -17.86 -0.14 10.65
CA HIS A 231 -17.31 1.05 11.30
C HIS A 231 -16.53 1.91 10.31
N TYR A 232 -15.71 1.27 9.45
CA TYR A 232 -14.97 1.98 8.41
C TYR A 232 -15.92 2.57 7.36
N LEU A 233 -16.92 1.80 6.92
CA LEU A 233 -17.94 2.26 5.98
C LEU A 233 -18.72 3.45 6.51
N ALA A 234 -19.13 3.42 7.79
CA ALA A 234 -19.83 4.54 8.44
C ALA A 234 -18.95 5.79 8.49
N HIS A 235 -17.66 5.63 8.85
CA HIS A 235 -16.71 6.73 8.84
C HIS A 235 -16.54 7.33 7.42
N LEU A 236 -16.41 6.49 6.41
CA LEU A 236 -16.30 6.90 5.02
C LEU A 236 -17.54 7.67 4.56
N ALA A 237 -18.75 7.17 4.89
CA ALA A 237 -20.02 7.83 4.59
C ALA A 237 -20.15 9.21 5.26
N LEU A 238 -19.76 9.31 6.54
CA LEU A 238 -19.73 10.58 7.26
C LEU A 238 -18.76 11.58 6.59
N ARG A 239 -17.56 11.14 6.23
CA ARG A 239 -16.61 12.00 5.51
C ARG A 239 -17.20 12.49 4.19
N TRP A 240 -17.84 11.63 3.41
CA TRP A 240 -18.48 12.04 2.16
C TRP A 240 -19.63 13.04 2.37
N ALA A 241 -20.35 12.93 3.50
CA ALA A 241 -21.45 13.84 3.81
C ALA A 241 -20.96 15.22 4.29
N TYR A 242 -19.93 15.26 5.16
CA TYR A 242 -19.58 16.48 5.92
C TYR A 242 -18.30 17.18 5.43
N THR A 243 -17.28 16.47 4.96
CA THR A 243 -15.96 17.07 4.72
C THR A 243 -15.56 17.12 3.24
N GLY A 244 -16.36 16.55 2.36
CA GLY A 244 -15.90 16.33 0.99
C GLY A 244 -14.73 15.35 0.92
N PRO A 245 -14.03 15.24 -0.18
CA PRO A 245 -12.90 14.32 -0.31
C PRO A 245 -11.68 14.82 0.45
N VAL A 246 -10.93 13.86 0.97
CA VAL A 246 -9.76 14.05 1.84
C VAL A 246 -8.55 14.59 1.11
N VAL A 247 -8.58 14.61 -0.19
CA VAL A 247 -7.50 15.13 -1.01
C VAL A 247 -7.95 16.50 -1.51
N GLU A 248 -7.22 17.53 -1.17
CA GLU A 248 -7.35 18.86 -1.74
C GLU A 248 -6.93 18.84 -3.22
N PHE A 249 -7.73 18.15 -4.02
CA PHE A 249 -7.59 18.24 -5.46
C PHE A 249 -8.39 19.44 -5.93
N GLY A 250 -7.77 20.36 -6.63
CA GLY A 250 -8.46 21.47 -7.30
C GLY A 250 -9.50 21.00 -8.32
N HIS A 251 -9.53 19.72 -8.65
CA HIS A 251 -10.50 19.06 -9.54
C HIS A 251 -11.02 17.79 -8.88
N GLN A 252 -12.20 17.89 -8.28
CA GLN A 252 -12.82 16.75 -7.61
C GLN A 252 -13.88 16.13 -8.52
N PRO A 253 -13.84 14.78 -8.70
CA PRO A 253 -14.94 14.08 -9.35
C PRO A 253 -16.26 14.35 -8.62
N SER A 254 -17.36 14.43 -9.36
CA SER A 254 -18.68 14.63 -8.78
C SER A 254 -19.02 13.55 -7.74
N ARG A 255 -19.88 13.90 -6.76
CA ARG A 255 -20.33 12.92 -5.75
C ARG A 255 -20.98 11.70 -6.41
N TRP A 256 -21.67 11.89 -7.52
CA TRP A 256 -22.28 10.80 -8.27
C TRP A 256 -21.26 9.84 -8.88
N LEU A 257 -20.22 10.37 -9.51
CA LEU A 257 -19.15 9.55 -10.08
C LEU A 257 -18.45 8.72 -9.01
N ARG A 258 -18.20 9.32 -7.83
CA ARG A 258 -17.60 8.63 -6.69
C ARG A 258 -18.48 7.49 -6.17
N LEU A 259 -19.77 7.77 -5.95
CA LEU A 259 -20.74 6.76 -5.51
C LEU A 259 -20.86 5.63 -6.52
N ASN A 260 -20.97 5.97 -7.81
CA ASN A 260 -21.05 4.98 -8.88
C ASN A 260 -19.82 4.08 -8.94
N ALA A 261 -18.60 4.63 -8.84
CA ALA A 261 -17.38 3.84 -8.81
C ALA A 261 -17.36 2.86 -7.61
N PHE A 262 -17.71 3.34 -6.42
CA PHE A 262 -17.84 2.52 -5.22
C PHE A 262 -18.85 1.37 -5.39
N LEU A 263 -20.05 1.68 -5.88
CA LEU A 263 -21.11 0.67 -6.08
C LEU A 263 -20.72 -0.36 -7.15
N ARG A 264 -20.07 0.05 -8.23
CA ARG A 264 -19.58 -0.86 -9.29
C ARG A 264 -18.49 -1.81 -8.74
N GLY A 265 -17.57 -1.30 -7.93
CA GLY A 265 -16.56 -2.11 -7.26
C GLY A 265 -17.20 -3.13 -6.30
N SER A 266 -18.15 -2.68 -5.49
CA SER A 266 -18.90 -3.55 -4.58
C SER A 266 -19.65 -4.65 -5.33
N ALA A 267 -20.36 -4.32 -6.40
CA ALA A 267 -21.11 -5.28 -7.23
C ALA A 267 -20.16 -6.31 -7.88
N ALA A 268 -19.03 -5.86 -8.43
CA ALA A 268 -18.04 -6.75 -9.02
C ALA A 268 -17.42 -7.71 -7.99
N ALA A 269 -17.23 -7.26 -6.75
CA ALA A 269 -16.72 -8.10 -5.66
C ALA A 269 -17.76 -9.15 -5.20
N LEU A 270 -19.05 -8.84 -5.23
CA LEU A 270 -20.10 -9.78 -4.86
C LEU A 270 -20.09 -11.05 -5.73
N SER A 271 -19.80 -10.92 -7.02
CA SER A 271 -19.67 -12.05 -7.96
C SER A 271 -18.30 -12.75 -7.90
N THR A 272 -17.31 -12.18 -7.20
CA THR A 272 -15.95 -12.73 -7.13
C THR A 272 -15.81 -13.68 -5.95
N PRO A 273 -15.35 -14.94 -6.13
CA PRO A 273 -15.15 -15.89 -5.05
C PRO A 273 -14.13 -15.39 -4.01
N VAL A 274 -14.31 -15.80 -2.74
CA VAL A 274 -13.44 -15.40 -1.62
C VAL A 274 -12.94 -16.60 -0.83
N LEU A 275 -11.75 -16.47 -0.25
CA LEU A 275 -11.17 -17.34 0.77
C LEU A 275 -11.50 -16.75 2.14
N ARG A 276 -12.61 -17.24 2.75
CA ARG A 276 -13.19 -16.61 3.96
C ARG A 276 -12.23 -16.52 5.14
N LYS A 277 -11.41 -17.55 5.36
CA LYS A 277 -10.49 -17.61 6.50
C LYS A 277 -9.42 -16.50 6.45
N GLN A 278 -8.86 -16.25 5.28
CA GLN A 278 -7.83 -15.22 5.06
C GLN A 278 -8.44 -13.88 4.66
N MET A 279 -9.74 -13.81 4.38
CA MET A 279 -10.43 -12.65 3.85
C MET A 279 -9.79 -12.13 2.54
N LEU A 280 -9.40 -13.05 1.65
CA LEU A 280 -8.81 -12.75 0.35
C LEU A 280 -9.80 -13.06 -0.77
N PHE A 281 -9.70 -12.37 -1.90
CA PHE A 281 -10.31 -12.86 -3.12
C PHE A 281 -9.60 -14.14 -3.57
N LYS A 282 -10.35 -15.08 -4.11
CA LYS A 282 -9.76 -16.25 -4.76
C LYS A 282 -9.25 -15.80 -6.13
N ALA A 283 -7.94 -15.75 -6.30
CA ALA A 283 -7.35 -15.48 -7.60
C ALA A 283 -7.91 -16.47 -8.61
N GLN A 284 -8.38 -16.00 -9.75
CA GLN A 284 -8.58 -16.85 -10.90
C GLN A 284 -7.17 -17.27 -11.33
N ASN A 285 -6.77 -18.48 -10.98
CA ASN A 285 -5.61 -19.09 -11.64
C ASN A 285 -5.91 -18.99 -13.13
N ASN A 286 -5.22 -18.11 -13.82
CA ASN A 286 -5.01 -18.30 -15.24
C ASN A 286 -4.29 -19.63 -15.33
N LEU A 287 -5.06 -20.67 -15.58
CA LEU A 287 -4.58 -21.92 -16.10
C LEU A 287 -4.00 -21.60 -17.49
N LEU A 288 -2.79 -21.07 -17.53
CA LEU A 288 -1.90 -21.28 -18.64
C LEU A 288 -1.37 -22.71 -18.44
N LYS A 289 -2.15 -23.63 -19.00
CA LYS A 289 -1.60 -24.90 -19.45
C LYS A 289 -0.63 -24.65 -20.59
#